data_5cf54c861507adf59abd232acf30b577
#
_entry.id   5cf54c861507adf59abd232acf30b577
#
_cell.length_a   1.000
_cell.length_b   1.000
_cell.length_c   1.000
_cell.angle_alpha   90.00
_cell.angle_beta   90.00
_cell.angle_gamma   90.00
#
_symmetry.space_group_name_H-M   'P 1'
#
loop_
_entity.id
_entity.type
_entity.pdbx_description
1 polymer ?
#
loop_
_entity_poly.entity_id
_entity_poly.type
_entity_poly.pdbx_seq_one_letter_code
_entity_poly.pdbx_strand_id
1 'polypeptide(L)'
;PIQAGQSVAAVYETTAGKGKAEVLGEVNLVTNSDNACYKIQIYTDLTDPYDPESGTAAYAAPYEFEQPIAGVQTISVPEVVLKQGSRYSVVITNSGIEKISFGVEAKSSYGNWFTCTAGIETGQTFYKGASETARWTDGKTKNWTARIKAHTRTLNQSWVPDTPVFQVKAYNSGYNLISWEKVSGATGYYVYRKPAAGGKWSQIADVGTSELKYKDSKVTANASYRYTVKAYYEASGKRYSGKYKTGDVIKAAPAVQKVTSVKSEKNGIRIRWKPQKKCDGYYIYRKKKGGSYQLIKKISNGNSSSYLDKKAQKGVSYYYAVKAYVKEPYGNTYSKYKSRQEIILCRRFFHIPCK
;
A
#
# COMPACT_ATOMS: atom_id res chain seq x y z
N PRO A 1 16.63 24.36 -26.93
CA PRO A 1 15.41 23.58 -27.05
C PRO A 1 15.66 22.07 -26.88
N ILE A 2 14.69 21.34 -26.39
CA ILE A 2 14.69 19.87 -26.34
C ILE A 2 13.58 19.30 -27.22
N GLN A 3 13.89 18.24 -27.96
CA GLN A 3 12.98 17.48 -28.79
C GLN A 3 12.16 16.49 -27.90
N ALA A 4 11.16 15.84 -28.49
CA ALA A 4 10.43 14.76 -27.84
C ALA A 4 11.38 13.69 -27.25
N GLY A 5 11.15 13.27 -26.04
CA GLY A 5 11.96 12.29 -25.31
C GLY A 5 13.31 12.81 -24.77
N GLN A 6 13.74 14.01 -25.13
CA GLN A 6 14.94 14.61 -24.55
C GLN A 6 14.66 15.21 -23.18
N SER A 7 15.67 15.21 -22.33
CA SER A 7 15.55 15.66 -20.94
C SER A 7 16.57 16.75 -20.61
N VAL A 8 16.16 17.59 -19.66
CA VAL A 8 17.01 18.54 -18.96
C VAL A 8 16.88 18.29 -17.45
N ALA A 9 17.95 18.45 -16.71
CA ALA A 9 17.94 18.25 -15.27
C ALA A 9 18.67 19.40 -14.55
N ALA A 10 18.22 19.69 -13.34
CA ALA A 10 18.96 20.51 -12.39
C ALA A 10 19.22 19.70 -11.12
N VAL A 11 20.43 19.82 -10.60
CA VAL A 11 20.91 19.15 -9.39
C VAL A 11 21.07 20.15 -8.30
N TYR A 12 20.61 19.79 -7.11
CA TYR A 12 20.63 20.61 -5.91
C TYR A 12 21.21 19.82 -4.73
N GLU A 13 21.60 20.56 -3.72
CA GLU A 13 21.96 20.02 -2.40
C GLU A 13 21.00 20.58 -1.37
N THR A 14 20.60 19.77 -0.41
CA THR A 14 19.70 20.19 0.66
C THR A 14 20.39 21.21 1.58
N THR A 15 19.68 22.29 1.92
CA THR A 15 20.18 23.39 2.73
C THR A 15 19.73 23.32 4.19
N ALA A 16 18.83 22.41 4.53
CA ALA A 16 18.29 22.24 5.88
C ALA A 16 19.41 21.98 6.91
N GLY A 17 19.41 22.76 7.99
CA GLY A 17 20.36 22.59 9.08
C GLY A 17 20.23 21.26 9.81
N LYS A 18 21.21 20.94 10.66
CA LYS A 18 21.28 19.67 11.39
C LYS A 18 19.98 19.32 12.13
N GLY A 19 19.48 18.12 11.88
CA GLY A 19 18.26 17.59 12.49
C GLY A 19 16.95 18.10 11.88
N LYS A 20 17.01 18.81 10.74
CA LYS A 20 15.85 19.26 9.97
C LYS A 20 15.81 18.50 8.65
N ALA A 21 14.62 18.34 8.08
CA ALA A 21 14.42 17.84 6.73
C ALA A 21 13.92 18.98 5.83
N GLU A 22 14.11 18.82 4.52
CA GLU A 22 13.47 19.66 3.51
C GLU A 22 12.35 18.87 2.82
N VAL A 23 11.31 19.58 2.38
CA VAL A 23 10.27 19.03 1.53
C VAL A 23 10.23 19.85 0.26
N LEU A 24 10.42 19.19 -0.88
CA LEU A 24 10.17 19.75 -2.19
C LEU A 24 8.70 19.53 -2.53
N GLY A 25 7.97 20.59 -2.86
CA GLY A 25 6.56 20.55 -3.23
C GLY A 25 6.25 21.31 -4.51
N GLU A 26 7.18 22.13 -5.00
CA GLU A 26 6.98 22.93 -6.20
C GLU A 26 8.26 23.00 -7.05
N VAL A 27 8.07 23.09 -8.37
CA VAL A 27 9.14 23.26 -9.35
C VAL A 27 8.80 24.46 -10.24
N ASN A 28 9.73 25.41 -10.38
CA ASN A 28 9.60 26.48 -11.33
C ASN A 28 10.32 26.15 -12.63
N LEU A 29 9.64 26.37 -13.74
CA LEU A 29 10.16 26.27 -15.09
C LEU A 29 9.99 27.59 -15.82
N VAL A 30 10.90 27.83 -16.75
CA VAL A 30 10.77 28.91 -17.74
C VAL A 30 10.82 28.30 -19.12
N THR A 31 9.76 28.45 -19.90
CA THR A 31 9.73 27.99 -21.31
C THR A 31 9.24 29.09 -22.23
N ASN A 32 9.69 29.02 -23.48
CA ASN A 32 9.24 29.91 -24.55
C ASN A 32 8.33 29.16 -25.54
N SER A 33 7.67 28.11 -25.10
CA SER A 33 6.77 27.29 -25.92
C SER A 33 5.40 27.20 -25.28
N ASP A 34 4.36 27.45 -26.06
CA ASP A 34 2.98 27.19 -25.68
C ASP A 34 2.65 25.70 -25.80
N ASN A 35 1.65 25.23 -25.10
CA ASN A 35 1.17 23.83 -25.09
C ASN A 35 2.29 22.81 -24.87
N ALA A 36 3.24 23.12 -24.00
CA ALA A 36 4.38 22.27 -23.71
C ALA A 36 4.01 21.15 -22.74
N CYS A 37 4.26 19.91 -23.12
CA CYS A 37 3.98 18.74 -22.29
C CYS A 37 5.26 18.17 -21.68
N TYR A 38 5.27 17.98 -20.37
CA TYR A 38 6.44 17.52 -19.63
C TYR A 38 6.14 16.33 -18.74
N LYS A 39 7.19 15.51 -18.53
CA LYS A 39 7.29 14.56 -17.42
C LYS A 39 8.31 15.08 -16.42
N ILE A 40 7.93 15.19 -15.17
CA ILE A 40 8.79 15.64 -14.08
C ILE A 40 9.07 14.45 -13.17
N GLN A 41 10.34 14.10 -12.97
CA GLN A 41 10.79 13.12 -12.02
C GLN A 41 11.78 13.75 -11.05
N ILE A 42 11.64 13.41 -9.78
CA ILE A 42 12.60 13.78 -8.75
C ILE A 42 13.41 12.55 -8.39
N TYR A 43 14.75 12.67 -8.37
CA TYR A 43 15.62 11.64 -7.84
C TYR A 43 16.26 12.16 -6.56
N THR A 44 16.24 11.35 -5.52
CA THR A 44 16.80 11.66 -4.19
C THR A 44 18.04 10.82 -3.92
N ASP A 45 18.89 11.30 -3.03
CA ASP A 45 20.09 10.55 -2.60
C ASP A 45 21.03 10.20 -3.78
N LEU A 46 21.32 11.17 -4.64
CA LEU A 46 22.22 10.96 -5.79
C LEU A 46 23.59 10.43 -5.34
N THR A 47 24.04 9.38 -6.02
CA THR A 47 25.33 8.71 -5.74
C THR A 47 26.43 9.14 -6.70
N ASP A 48 26.09 9.63 -7.89
CA ASP A 48 27.00 10.19 -8.90
C ASP A 48 26.68 11.67 -9.15
N PRO A 49 27.61 12.60 -8.96
CA PRO A 49 27.40 14.03 -9.19
C PRO A 49 27.20 14.40 -10.67
N TYR A 50 27.52 13.51 -11.60
CA TYR A 50 27.38 13.70 -13.04
C TYR A 50 26.21 12.95 -13.67
N ASP A 51 25.46 12.18 -12.88
CA ASP A 51 24.27 11.48 -13.31
C ASP A 51 23.06 11.90 -12.45
N PRO A 52 22.20 12.79 -12.97
CA PRO A 52 20.98 13.21 -12.28
C PRO A 52 19.98 12.09 -11.96
N GLU A 53 20.12 10.90 -12.55
CA GLU A 53 19.27 9.74 -12.34
C GLU A 53 19.91 8.67 -11.43
N SER A 54 21.12 8.93 -10.90
CA SER A 54 21.86 7.99 -10.05
C SER A 54 21.25 7.72 -8.67
N GLY A 55 20.20 8.43 -8.31
CA GLY A 55 19.51 8.30 -7.03
C GLY A 55 18.26 7.45 -7.09
N THR A 56 17.45 7.56 -6.05
CA THR A 56 16.15 6.89 -5.95
C THR A 56 15.06 7.75 -6.56
N ALA A 57 14.31 7.22 -7.55
CA ALA A 57 13.15 7.90 -8.10
C ALA A 57 12.06 8.09 -7.03
N ALA A 58 11.64 9.32 -6.82
CA ALA A 58 10.64 9.67 -5.80
C ALA A 58 9.21 9.25 -6.19
N TYR A 59 8.94 9.18 -7.50
CA TYR A 59 7.64 8.79 -8.03
C TYR A 59 7.75 7.45 -8.77
N ALA A 60 6.76 6.58 -8.59
CA ALA A 60 6.67 5.30 -9.32
C ALA A 60 6.49 5.49 -10.84
N ALA A 61 5.86 6.60 -11.24
CA ALA A 61 5.81 7.12 -12.61
C ALA A 61 6.06 8.63 -12.54
N PRO A 62 6.74 9.24 -13.53
CA PRO A 62 6.95 10.68 -13.58
C PRO A 62 5.62 11.44 -13.53
N TYR A 63 5.61 12.60 -12.87
CA TYR A 63 4.47 13.50 -12.83
C TYR A 63 4.30 14.19 -14.19
N GLU A 64 3.14 14.04 -14.82
CA GLU A 64 2.84 14.65 -16.11
C GLU A 64 2.23 16.05 -15.92
N PHE A 65 2.69 17.00 -16.71
CA PHE A 65 2.24 18.38 -16.66
C PHE A 65 2.16 18.96 -18.07
N GLU A 66 1.08 19.71 -18.34
CA GLU A 66 0.88 20.47 -19.56
C GLU A 66 0.89 21.98 -19.25
N GLN A 67 1.74 22.73 -19.94
CA GLN A 67 1.84 24.18 -19.83
C GLN A 67 1.16 24.82 -21.05
N PRO A 68 -0.02 25.42 -20.87
CA PRO A 68 -0.78 25.97 -22.01
C PRO A 68 -0.14 27.22 -22.64
N ILE A 69 0.57 28.02 -21.84
CA ILE A 69 1.13 29.32 -22.28
C ILE A 69 2.60 29.40 -21.90
N ALA A 70 3.42 29.91 -22.82
CA ALA A 70 4.84 30.19 -22.57
C ALA A 70 5.05 31.15 -21.39
N GLY A 71 6.15 31.06 -20.71
CA GLY A 71 6.52 31.90 -19.59
C GLY A 71 7.09 31.17 -18.38
N VAL A 72 6.99 31.81 -17.23
CA VAL A 72 7.39 31.24 -15.94
C VAL A 72 6.19 30.52 -15.33
N GLN A 73 6.38 29.26 -14.98
CA GLN A 73 5.35 28.45 -14.31
C GLN A 73 5.88 27.89 -13.00
N THR A 74 5.06 27.95 -11.97
CA THR A 74 5.24 27.21 -10.71
C THR A 74 4.33 26.01 -10.74
N ILE A 75 4.90 24.81 -10.71
CA ILE A 75 4.20 23.54 -10.82
C ILE A 75 4.21 22.90 -9.45
N SER A 76 3.04 22.70 -8.84
CA SER A 76 2.92 21.89 -7.63
C SER A 76 3.11 20.42 -8.00
N VAL A 77 4.04 19.77 -7.34
CA VAL A 77 4.34 18.35 -7.52
C VAL A 77 4.05 17.59 -6.23
N PRO A 78 3.82 16.26 -6.28
CA PRO A 78 3.70 15.48 -5.05
C PRO A 78 4.92 15.68 -4.15
N GLU A 79 4.68 15.93 -2.87
CA GLU A 79 5.73 16.28 -1.92
C GLU A 79 6.80 15.18 -1.78
N VAL A 80 8.06 15.58 -1.81
CA VAL A 80 9.23 14.71 -1.64
C VAL A 80 10.04 15.18 -0.44
N VAL A 81 10.22 14.31 0.55
CA VAL A 81 11.08 14.57 1.70
C VAL A 81 12.54 14.31 1.29
N LEU A 82 13.37 15.31 1.47
CA LEU A 82 14.79 15.29 1.13
C LEU A 82 15.61 15.14 2.39
N LYS A 83 16.58 14.24 2.39
CA LYS A 83 17.49 14.04 3.52
C LYS A 83 18.49 15.19 3.63
N GLN A 84 18.81 15.56 4.87
CA GLN A 84 19.86 16.54 5.14
C GLN A 84 21.20 16.13 4.51
N GLY A 85 21.87 17.09 3.85
CA GLY A 85 23.18 16.89 3.22
C GLY A 85 23.16 15.92 2.04
N SER A 86 21.98 15.59 1.51
CA SER A 86 21.86 14.80 0.29
C SER A 86 21.75 15.68 -0.94
N ARG A 87 22.15 15.13 -2.08
CA ARG A 87 21.89 15.71 -3.39
C ARG A 87 20.64 15.12 -4.01
N TYR A 88 19.90 15.94 -4.70
CA TYR A 88 18.70 15.53 -5.43
C TYR A 88 18.64 16.23 -6.79
N SER A 89 17.90 15.67 -7.70
CA SER A 89 17.68 16.26 -9.02
C SER A 89 16.20 16.45 -9.34
N VAL A 90 15.94 17.46 -10.16
CA VAL A 90 14.68 17.66 -10.87
C VAL A 90 14.94 17.36 -12.34
N VAL A 91 14.40 16.26 -12.85
CA VAL A 91 14.54 15.82 -14.25
C VAL A 91 13.23 16.11 -14.98
N ILE A 92 13.35 16.83 -16.09
CA ILE A 92 12.22 17.26 -16.93
C ILE A 92 12.42 16.68 -18.32
N THR A 93 11.49 15.87 -18.77
CA THR A 93 11.50 15.25 -20.09
C THR A 93 10.38 15.85 -20.94
N ASN A 94 10.68 16.22 -22.15
CA ASN A 94 9.66 16.59 -23.12
C ASN A 94 8.84 15.35 -23.49
N SER A 95 7.58 15.31 -23.11
CA SER A 95 6.64 14.21 -23.43
C SER A 95 5.72 14.54 -24.61
N GLY A 96 5.74 15.76 -25.10
CA GLY A 96 5.00 16.18 -26.29
C GLY A 96 5.76 15.85 -27.58
N ILE A 97 5.09 16.04 -28.70
CA ILE A 97 5.66 15.90 -30.05
C ILE A 97 6.43 17.16 -30.51
N GLU A 98 6.06 18.30 -29.97
CA GLU A 98 6.64 19.57 -30.31
C GLU A 98 7.94 19.85 -29.55
N LYS A 99 8.80 20.62 -30.16
CA LYS A 99 10.05 21.08 -29.58
C LYS A 99 9.80 22.11 -28.49
N ILE A 100 10.39 21.92 -27.32
CA ILE A 100 10.26 22.85 -26.20
C ILE A 100 11.54 23.66 -26.03
N SER A 101 11.40 24.99 -25.94
CA SER A 101 12.50 25.90 -25.67
C SER A 101 12.50 26.31 -24.19
N PHE A 102 13.47 25.84 -23.44
CA PHE A 102 13.68 26.22 -22.04
C PHE A 102 14.41 27.56 -21.92
N GLY A 103 14.02 28.33 -20.91
CA GLY A 103 14.82 29.45 -20.45
C GLY A 103 16.15 28.97 -19.89
N VAL A 104 17.24 29.54 -20.33
CA VAL A 104 18.58 29.26 -19.84
C VAL A 104 19.26 30.55 -19.37
N GLU A 105 20.15 30.42 -18.41
CA GLU A 105 21.11 31.47 -18.08
C GLU A 105 22.41 31.11 -18.79
N ALA A 106 22.93 32.04 -19.57
CA ALA A 106 24.15 31.87 -20.34
C ALA A 106 24.99 33.13 -20.28
N LYS A 107 26.30 32.98 -20.42
CA LYS A 107 27.17 34.12 -20.61
C LYS A 107 26.86 34.72 -21.99
N SER A 108 26.43 35.98 -22.01
CA SER A 108 26.15 36.70 -23.21
C SER A 108 26.67 38.14 -23.13
N SER A 109 27.11 38.68 -24.28
CA SER A 109 27.54 40.06 -24.39
C SER A 109 26.74 40.76 -25.49
N TYR A 110 26.18 41.91 -25.17
CA TYR A 110 25.40 42.74 -26.09
C TYR A 110 26.21 43.95 -26.45
N GLY A 111 27.11 43.79 -27.40
CA GLY A 111 28.04 44.84 -27.80
C GLY A 111 28.95 45.29 -26.66
N ASN A 112 29.29 46.57 -26.62
CA ASN A 112 30.09 47.18 -25.54
C ASN A 112 29.27 47.71 -24.36
N TRP A 113 27.93 47.48 -24.37
CA TRP A 113 27.02 48.09 -23.40
C TRP A 113 26.72 47.21 -22.20
N PHE A 114 26.70 45.90 -22.43
CA PHE A 114 26.21 45.02 -21.37
C PHE A 114 26.77 43.59 -21.56
N THR A 115 27.36 43.09 -20.51
CA THR A 115 27.76 41.68 -20.42
C THR A 115 27.01 41.01 -19.31
N CYS A 116 26.21 39.99 -19.62
CA CYS A 116 25.59 39.12 -18.63
C CYS A 116 26.54 37.95 -18.35
N THR A 117 26.86 37.76 -17.08
CA THR A 117 27.68 36.63 -16.62
C THR A 117 26.79 35.72 -15.77
N ALA A 118 26.44 34.55 -16.28
CA ALA A 118 25.80 33.51 -15.49
C ALA A 118 26.86 32.76 -14.66
N GLY A 119 26.60 32.54 -13.39
CA GLY A 119 27.40 31.67 -12.54
C GLY A 119 27.07 30.20 -12.87
N ILE A 120 27.81 29.64 -13.82
CA ILE A 120 27.60 28.25 -14.26
C ILE A 120 28.64 27.35 -13.63
N GLU A 121 28.19 26.49 -12.71
CA GLU A 121 29.04 25.53 -12.03
C GLU A 121 28.88 24.14 -12.61
N THR A 122 29.96 23.34 -12.54
CA THR A 122 29.94 21.93 -12.90
C THR A 122 28.99 21.16 -11.99
N GLY A 123 28.19 20.25 -12.55
CA GLY A 123 27.28 19.40 -11.78
C GLY A 123 25.97 20.07 -11.37
N GLN A 124 25.64 21.25 -11.91
CA GLN A 124 24.39 21.96 -11.59
C GLN A 124 23.27 21.65 -12.56
N THR A 125 23.58 21.56 -13.86
CA THR A 125 22.56 21.36 -14.91
C THR A 125 23.06 20.40 -15.94
N PHE A 126 22.16 19.57 -16.44
CA PHE A 126 22.48 18.54 -17.42
C PHE A 126 21.42 18.48 -18.52
N TYR A 127 21.81 17.96 -19.67
CA TYR A 127 20.86 17.57 -20.70
C TYR A 127 21.15 16.17 -21.22
N LYS A 128 20.11 15.47 -21.72
CA LYS A 128 20.18 14.09 -22.21
C LYS A 128 19.40 13.96 -23.52
N GLY A 129 19.95 13.27 -24.49
CA GLY A 129 19.28 12.91 -25.75
C GLY A 129 18.11 11.94 -25.52
N ALA A 130 17.28 11.76 -26.53
CA ALA A 130 16.11 10.86 -26.46
C ALA A 130 16.44 9.36 -26.56
N SER A 131 17.65 9.01 -27.00
CA SER A 131 18.07 7.61 -27.10
C SER A 131 18.20 6.97 -25.72
N GLU A 132 17.83 5.71 -25.58
CA GLU A 132 18.03 4.92 -24.34
C GLU A 132 19.49 4.83 -23.91
N THR A 133 20.42 4.91 -24.87
CA THR A 133 21.88 4.90 -24.64
C THR A 133 22.45 6.29 -24.40
N ALA A 134 21.65 7.34 -24.50
CA ALA A 134 22.12 8.72 -24.30
C ALA A 134 22.62 8.91 -22.88
N ARG A 135 23.74 9.59 -22.73
CA ARG A 135 24.31 9.98 -21.43
C ARG A 135 24.00 11.42 -21.12
N TRP A 136 24.00 11.75 -19.83
CA TRP A 136 23.89 13.11 -19.35
C TRP A 136 25.15 13.91 -19.75
N THR A 137 24.94 15.12 -20.20
CA THR A 137 26.00 16.08 -20.55
C THR A 137 25.85 17.30 -19.66
N ASP A 138 26.91 17.68 -18.97
CA ASP A 138 26.96 18.86 -18.10
C ASP A 138 26.78 20.15 -18.90
N GLY A 139 25.88 21.01 -18.50
CA GLY A 139 25.56 22.29 -19.11
C GLY A 139 26.75 23.26 -19.11
N LYS A 140 27.67 23.15 -18.15
CA LYS A 140 28.90 23.94 -18.12
C LYS A 140 29.74 23.75 -19.40
N THR A 141 29.73 22.56 -19.97
CA THR A 141 30.45 22.29 -21.25
C THR A 141 29.89 23.10 -22.42
N LYS A 142 28.68 23.61 -22.31
CA LYS A 142 27.96 24.43 -23.30
C LYS A 142 27.74 25.86 -22.83
N ASN A 143 28.30 26.26 -21.69
CA ASN A 143 28.19 27.58 -21.08
C ASN A 143 26.74 28.02 -20.86
N TRP A 144 25.87 27.13 -20.38
CA TRP A 144 24.52 27.45 -20.00
C TRP A 144 24.04 26.69 -18.77
N THR A 145 23.07 27.22 -18.05
CA THR A 145 22.32 26.54 -16.99
C THR A 145 20.81 26.69 -17.24
N ALA A 146 20.06 25.62 -17.04
CA ALA A 146 18.61 25.66 -17.17
C ALA A 146 17.97 26.43 -16.02
N ARG A 147 16.97 27.25 -16.34
CA ARG A 147 16.16 27.98 -15.36
C ARG A 147 15.09 27.05 -14.79
N ILE A 148 15.54 26.01 -14.09
CA ILE A 148 14.72 25.11 -13.27
C ILE A 148 15.02 25.50 -11.83
N LYS A 149 14.00 25.70 -11.02
CA LYS A 149 14.16 25.96 -9.57
C LYS A 149 13.27 25.04 -8.78
N ALA A 150 13.87 24.39 -7.79
CA ALA A 150 13.15 23.60 -6.82
C ALA A 150 12.77 24.47 -5.62
N HIS A 151 11.50 24.51 -5.27
CA HIS A 151 11.03 25.19 -4.08
C HIS A 151 10.87 24.20 -2.96
N THR A 152 11.69 24.38 -1.94
CA THR A 152 11.68 23.55 -0.77
C THR A 152 11.26 24.35 0.47
N ARG A 153 10.67 23.66 1.44
CA ARG A 153 10.43 24.21 2.77
C ARG A 153 11.12 23.33 3.83
N THR A 154 11.68 23.97 4.82
CA THR A 154 12.31 23.26 5.94
C THR A 154 11.23 22.72 6.87
N LEU A 155 11.28 21.42 7.19
CA LEU A 155 10.45 20.83 8.21
C LEU A 155 11.08 21.07 9.59
N ASN A 156 10.29 21.63 10.50
CA ASN A 156 10.70 21.73 11.90
C ASN A 156 10.77 20.32 12.52
N GLN A 157 11.56 20.14 13.58
CA GLN A 157 11.67 18.87 14.32
C GLN A 157 10.31 18.35 14.87
N SER A 158 9.31 19.23 14.99
CA SER A 158 7.95 18.88 15.41
C SER A 158 7.06 18.35 14.29
N TRP A 159 7.48 18.44 13.03
CA TRP A 159 6.68 17.90 11.95
C TRP A 159 6.71 16.37 11.99
N VAL A 160 5.55 15.79 11.83
CA VAL A 160 5.35 14.34 11.77
C VAL A 160 4.30 14.05 10.70
N PRO A 161 4.39 12.92 10.00
CA PRO A 161 3.39 12.55 9.00
C PRO A 161 1.98 12.45 9.59
N ASP A 162 0.99 12.67 8.76
CA ASP A 162 -0.40 12.51 9.13
C ASP A 162 -0.72 11.09 9.57
N THR A 163 -1.82 10.94 10.28
CA THR A 163 -2.29 9.62 10.72
C THR A 163 -2.84 8.86 9.52
N PRO A 164 -2.30 7.67 9.18
CA PRO A 164 -2.80 6.88 8.07
C PRO A 164 -4.27 6.51 8.22
N VAL A 165 -5.04 6.64 7.13
CA VAL A 165 -6.36 6.03 7.01
C VAL A 165 -6.17 4.57 6.68
N PHE A 166 -6.67 3.67 7.51
CA PHE A 166 -6.47 2.24 7.34
C PHE A 166 -7.72 1.43 7.65
N GLN A 167 -7.77 0.23 7.11
CA GLN A 167 -8.79 -0.77 7.38
C GLN A 167 -8.16 -2.13 7.68
N VAL A 168 -8.88 -2.96 8.39
CA VAL A 168 -8.45 -4.32 8.72
C VAL A 168 -9.55 -5.31 8.38
N LYS A 169 -9.18 -6.41 7.71
CA LYS A 169 -10.10 -7.48 7.34
C LYS A 169 -9.55 -8.84 7.77
N ALA A 170 -10.36 -9.61 8.50
CA ALA A 170 -10.05 -11.00 8.81
C ALA A 170 -10.34 -11.92 7.63
N TYR A 171 -9.46 -12.87 7.38
CA TYR A 171 -9.58 -13.85 6.29
C TYR A 171 -9.75 -15.27 6.81
N ASN A 172 -10.62 -16.04 6.14
CA ASN A 172 -10.89 -17.46 6.44
C ASN A 172 -9.63 -18.34 6.41
N SER A 173 -8.55 -17.85 5.78
CA SER A 173 -7.24 -18.51 5.74
C SER A 173 -6.47 -18.42 7.04
N GLY A 174 -6.98 -17.70 8.06
CA GLY A 174 -6.38 -17.60 9.39
C GLY A 174 -5.36 -16.47 9.52
N TYR A 175 -5.53 -15.37 8.80
CA TYR A 175 -4.75 -14.14 8.94
C TYR A 175 -5.65 -12.91 8.93
N ASN A 176 -5.15 -11.80 9.44
CA ASN A 176 -5.76 -10.49 9.26
C ASN A 176 -4.92 -9.69 8.26
N LEU A 177 -5.58 -9.00 7.33
CA LEU A 177 -4.95 -8.07 6.39
C LEU A 177 -5.22 -6.65 6.85
N ILE A 178 -4.17 -5.90 7.07
CA ILE A 178 -4.18 -4.47 7.34
C ILE A 178 -3.80 -3.78 6.04
N SER A 179 -4.57 -2.79 5.59
CA SER A 179 -4.28 -1.98 4.42
C SER A 179 -4.50 -0.51 4.74
N TRP A 180 -3.71 0.38 4.17
CA TRP A 180 -3.76 1.81 4.44
C TRP A 180 -3.50 2.63 3.18
N GLU A 181 -3.87 3.90 3.23
CA GLU A 181 -3.60 4.87 2.19
C GLU A 181 -2.20 5.47 2.35
N LYS A 182 -1.58 5.84 1.24
CA LYS A 182 -0.28 6.50 1.24
C LYS A 182 -0.40 7.85 1.96
N VAL A 183 0.54 8.14 2.86
CA VAL A 183 0.64 9.42 3.56
C VAL A 183 1.75 10.26 2.92
N SER A 184 1.43 11.50 2.59
CA SER A 184 2.40 12.44 2.02
C SER A 184 3.57 12.66 2.97
N GLY A 185 4.79 12.69 2.44
CA GLY A 185 6.02 12.87 3.21
C GLY A 185 6.42 11.70 4.09
N ALA A 186 5.67 10.60 4.14
CA ALA A 186 6.10 9.41 4.88
C ALA A 186 7.20 8.67 4.13
N THR A 187 8.23 8.23 4.84
CA THR A 187 9.28 7.35 4.32
C THR A 187 9.08 5.88 4.71
N GLY A 188 8.08 5.60 5.56
CA GLY A 188 7.69 4.25 5.92
C GLY A 188 6.57 4.22 6.95
N TYR A 189 6.18 2.98 7.32
CA TYR A 189 5.06 2.73 8.21
C TYR A 189 5.39 1.67 9.25
N TYR A 190 5.00 1.93 10.50
CA TYR A 190 4.95 0.94 11.55
C TYR A 190 3.55 0.38 11.67
N VAL A 191 3.41 -0.94 11.71
CA VAL A 191 2.15 -1.61 12.02
C VAL A 191 2.21 -2.19 13.41
N TYR A 192 1.18 -1.89 14.21
CA TYR A 192 1.08 -2.37 15.59
C TYR A 192 -0.19 -3.19 15.77
N ARG A 193 -0.12 -4.12 16.72
CA ARG A 193 -1.23 -4.95 17.18
C ARG A 193 -1.26 -5.00 18.69
N LYS A 194 -2.49 -5.07 19.27
CA LYS A 194 -2.69 -5.46 20.66
C LYS A 194 -3.93 -6.33 20.80
N PRO A 195 -4.05 -7.15 21.88
CA PRO A 195 -5.31 -7.81 22.21
C PRO A 195 -6.43 -6.78 22.43
N ALA A 196 -7.66 -7.08 21.99
CA ALA A 196 -8.79 -6.17 22.16
C ALA A 196 -9.21 -6.01 23.64
N ALA A 197 -8.95 -7.04 24.46
CA ALA A 197 -9.23 -7.02 25.88
C ALA A 197 -8.34 -6.07 26.71
N GLY A 198 -7.30 -5.49 26.08
CA GLY A 198 -6.32 -4.62 26.72
C GLY A 198 -4.88 -5.09 26.49
N GLY A 199 -3.92 -4.33 27.03
CA GLY A 199 -2.50 -4.63 26.91
C GLY A 199 -1.73 -3.58 26.09
N LYS A 200 -0.41 -3.75 26.02
CA LYS A 200 0.49 -2.86 25.30
C LYS A 200 0.44 -3.13 23.80
N TRP A 201 0.69 -2.10 23.01
CA TRP A 201 0.91 -2.21 21.58
C TRP A 201 2.22 -2.95 21.30
N SER A 202 2.18 -3.92 20.40
CA SER A 202 3.36 -4.61 19.88
C SER A 202 3.53 -4.23 18.42
N GLN A 203 4.72 -3.76 18.05
CA GLN A 203 5.06 -3.56 16.64
C GLN A 203 5.19 -4.93 15.96
N ILE A 204 4.47 -5.09 14.86
CA ILE A 204 4.44 -6.36 14.11
C ILE A 204 5.02 -6.22 12.71
N ALA A 205 5.19 -4.98 12.24
CA ALA A 205 5.89 -4.70 10.99
C ALA A 205 6.52 -3.29 11.00
N ASP A 206 7.56 -3.14 10.20
CA ASP A 206 8.22 -1.92 9.76
C ASP A 206 8.41 -2.05 8.26
N VAL A 207 7.76 -1.19 7.48
CA VAL A 207 7.69 -1.33 6.02
C VAL A 207 7.93 0.02 5.33
N GLY A 208 8.44 -0.03 4.12
CA GLY A 208 8.70 1.16 3.31
C GLY A 208 7.44 1.79 2.69
N THR A 209 7.63 2.88 1.95
CA THR A 209 6.53 3.68 1.36
C THR A 209 5.72 2.96 0.30
N SER A 210 6.30 1.98 -0.39
CA SER A 210 5.63 1.16 -1.41
C SER A 210 4.68 0.10 -0.83
N GLU A 211 4.89 -0.27 0.43
CA GLU A 211 4.11 -1.29 1.11
C GLU A 211 2.90 -0.66 1.80
N LEU A 212 1.73 -0.75 1.16
CA LEU A 212 0.48 -0.19 1.69
C LEU A 212 -0.45 -1.25 2.30
N LYS A 213 0.07 -2.43 2.58
CA LYS A 213 -0.64 -3.55 3.22
C LYS A 213 0.30 -4.45 3.99
N TYR A 214 -0.22 -5.05 5.07
CA TYR A 214 0.50 -6.04 5.86
C TYR A 214 -0.40 -7.22 6.21
N LYS A 215 0.12 -8.44 6.05
CA LYS A 215 -0.57 -9.69 6.36
C LYS A 215 -0.12 -10.21 7.72
N ASP A 216 -0.96 -10.04 8.74
CA ASP A 216 -0.70 -10.62 10.06
C ASP A 216 -1.15 -12.10 10.12
N SER A 217 -0.21 -12.99 9.93
CA SER A 217 -0.43 -14.45 10.02
C SER A 217 -0.25 -15.02 11.44
N LYS A 218 0.19 -14.20 12.40
CA LYS A 218 0.44 -14.60 13.79
C LYS A 218 -0.78 -14.35 14.69
N VAL A 219 -2.00 -14.44 14.15
CA VAL A 219 -3.23 -14.30 14.91
C VAL A 219 -3.70 -15.64 15.46
N THR A 220 -4.21 -15.63 16.70
CA THR A 220 -4.85 -16.80 17.31
C THR A 220 -6.31 -16.87 16.87
N ALA A 221 -6.78 -18.03 16.44
CA ALA A 221 -8.17 -18.24 16.05
C ALA A 221 -9.16 -17.82 17.15
N ASN A 222 -10.24 -17.14 16.77
CA ASN A 222 -11.27 -16.58 17.65
C ASN A 222 -10.77 -15.50 18.63
N ALA A 223 -9.52 -15.10 18.60
CA ALA A 223 -9.02 -14.00 19.40
C ALA A 223 -9.37 -12.66 18.72
N SER A 224 -9.61 -11.64 19.55
CA SER A 224 -9.92 -10.28 19.08
C SER A 224 -8.73 -9.37 19.26
N TYR A 225 -8.46 -8.57 18.25
CA TYR A 225 -7.32 -7.66 18.18
C TYR A 225 -7.74 -6.25 17.79
N ARG A 226 -6.94 -5.28 18.19
CA ARG A 226 -6.94 -3.94 17.62
C ARG A 226 -5.63 -3.71 16.91
N TYR A 227 -5.69 -2.95 15.82
CA TYR A 227 -4.53 -2.57 15.02
C TYR A 227 -4.41 -1.06 14.95
N THR A 228 -3.21 -0.61 14.65
CA THR A 228 -2.95 0.76 14.22
C THR A 228 -1.77 0.80 13.27
N VAL A 229 -1.77 1.80 12.40
CA VAL A 229 -0.66 2.12 11.52
C VAL A 229 -0.16 3.51 11.87
N LYS A 230 1.16 3.66 11.97
CA LYS A 230 1.83 4.96 12.15
C LYS A 230 2.73 5.21 10.97
N ALA A 231 2.54 6.33 10.30
CA ALA A 231 3.51 6.80 9.33
C ALA A 231 4.72 7.41 10.06
N TYR A 232 5.91 7.26 9.50
CA TYR A 232 7.10 7.98 9.93
C TYR A 232 7.82 8.58 8.73
N TYR A 233 8.56 9.66 8.96
CA TYR A 233 9.62 10.07 8.05
C TYR A 233 10.98 9.88 8.72
N GLU A 234 11.97 9.59 7.91
CA GLU A 234 13.35 9.44 8.37
C GLU A 234 14.22 10.54 7.80
N ALA A 235 14.93 11.24 8.66
CA ALA A 235 15.88 12.26 8.28
C ALA A 235 17.15 12.11 9.14
N SER A 236 18.30 12.14 8.51
CA SER A 236 19.62 12.01 9.20
C SER A 236 19.70 10.81 10.14
N GLY A 237 19.16 9.65 9.73
CA GLY A 237 19.17 8.43 10.54
C GLY A 237 18.21 8.44 11.73
N LYS A 238 17.38 9.48 11.88
CA LYS A 238 16.37 9.58 12.94
C LYS A 238 14.97 9.51 12.36
N ARG A 239 14.11 8.70 13.00
CA ARG A 239 12.71 8.51 12.60
C ARG A 239 11.77 9.34 13.46
N TYR A 240 10.88 10.08 12.80
CA TYR A 240 9.86 10.92 13.41
C TYR A 240 8.50 10.35 13.03
N SER A 241 7.79 9.78 13.99
CA SER A 241 6.52 9.12 13.72
C SER A 241 5.33 10.00 14.10
N GLY A 242 4.31 9.97 13.24
CA GLY A 242 3.05 10.66 13.43
C GLY A 242 2.21 10.11 14.58
N LYS A 243 1.06 10.73 14.78
CA LYS A 243 0.01 10.23 15.67
C LYS A 243 -0.56 8.92 15.11
N TYR A 244 -1.38 8.24 15.90
CA TYR A 244 -2.09 7.06 15.44
C TYR A 244 -3.55 7.08 15.86
N LYS A 245 -4.38 6.42 15.08
CA LYS A 245 -5.78 6.13 15.39
C LYS A 245 -5.91 4.65 15.71
N THR A 246 -6.58 4.32 16.80
CA THR A 246 -6.91 2.92 17.10
C THR A 246 -8.03 2.45 16.18
N GLY A 247 -7.81 1.37 15.45
CA GLY A 247 -8.83 0.75 14.61
C GLY A 247 -9.89 -0.03 15.40
N ASP A 248 -10.91 -0.49 14.71
CA ASP A 248 -11.97 -1.31 15.23
C ASP A 248 -11.45 -2.64 15.79
N VAL A 249 -12.27 -3.28 16.62
CA VAL A 249 -11.98 -4.64 17.08
C VAL A 249 -12.21 -5.62 15.94
N ILE A 250 -11.17 -6.32 15.54
CA ILE A 250 -11.22 -7.38 14.52
C ILE A 250 -11.03 -8.74 15.20
N LYS A 251 -11.94 -9.65 14.95
CA LYS A 251 -11.92 -11.02 15.49
C LYS A 251 -11.34 -11.96 14.44
N ALA A 252 -10.23 -12.58 14.75
CA ALA A 252 -9.57 -13.52 13.85
C ALA A 252 -10.50 -14.70 13.49
N ALA A 253 -10.33 -15.25 12.30
CA ALA A 253 -11.13 -16.35 11.81
C ALA A 253 -11.17 -17.52 12.80
N PRO A 254 -12.32 -18.24 12.92
CA PRO A 254 -12.41 -19.42 13.75
C PRO A 254 -11.47 -20.53 13.29
N ALA A 255 -11.02 -21.36 14.22
CA ALA A 255 -10.23 -22.54 13.92
C ALA A 255 -11.01 -23.52 13.02
N VAL A 256 -10.29 -24.47 12.39
CA VAL A 256 -10.90 -25.50 11.55
C VAL A 256 -11.98 -26.23 12.31
N GLN A 257 -13.22 -26.21 11.82
CA GLN A 257 -14.36 -26.89 12.43
C GLN A 257 -14.42 -28.35 11.95
N LYS A 258 -14.57 -29.26 12.91
CA LYS A 258 -14.70 -30.68 12.63
C LYS A 258 -16.07 -31.17 13.08
N VAL A 259 -16.73 -31.95 12.26
CA VAL A 259 -17.89 -32.78 12.66
C VAL A 259 -17.37 -33.97 13.46
N THR A 260 -17.90 -34.19 14.66
CA THR A 260 -17.47 -35.26 15.56
C THR A 260 -18.27 -36.54 15.35
N SER A 261 -19.57 -36.40 15.05
CA SER A 261 -20.41 -37.56 14.69
C SER A 261 -21.57 -37.15 13.78
N VAL A 262 -22.00 -38.11 12.99
CA VAL A 262 -23.23 -38.05 12.20
C VAL A 262 -23.95 -39.38 12.41
N LYS A 263 -25.22 -39.33 12.87
CA LYS A 263 -26.00 -40.54 13.20
C LYS A 263 -27.42 -40.42 12.64
N SER A 264 -27.93 -41.52 12.11
CA SER A 264 -29.34 -41.65 11.73
C SER A 264 -30.18 -41.77 12.99
N GLU A 265 -31.25 -40.96 13.09
CA GLU A 265 -32.28 -40.99 14.16
C GLU A 265 -33.67 -41.19 13.55
N LYS A 266 -34.67 -41.48 14.36
CA LYS A 266 -36.06 -41.72 13.90
C LYS A 266 -36.60 -40.62 12.98
N ASN A 267 -36.26 -39.36 13.30
CA ASN A 267 -36.82 -38.17 12.62
C ASN A 267 -35.81 -37.38 11.79
N GLY A 268 -34.66 -37.98 11.42
CA GLY A 268 -33.64 -37.29 10.60
C GLY A 268 -32.22 -37.75 10.89
N ILE A 269 -31.28 -36.94 10.45
CA ILE A 269 -29.85 -37.19 10.70
C ILE A 269 -29.32 -36.18 11.71
N ARG A 270 -28.74 -36.67 12.79
CA ARG A 270 -28.12 -35.84 13.83
C ARG A 270 -26.66 -35.61 13.52
N ILE A 271 -26.28 -34.35 13.38
CA ILE A 271 -24.90 -33.90 13.21
C ILE A 271 -24.42 -33.34 14.54
N ARG A 272 -23.21 -33.72 15.01
CA ARG A 272 -22.60 -33.21 16.23
C ARG A 272 -21.20 -32.66 15.93
N TRP A 273 -20.80 -31.63 16.68
CA TRP A 273 -19.49 -31.02 16.63
C TRP A 273 -19.07 -30.49 17.99
N LYS A 274 -17.77 -30.21 18.17
CA LYS A 274 -17.27 -29.55 19.37
C LYS A 274 -17.44 -28.05 19.22
N PRO A 275 -18.14 -27.35 20.11
CA PRO A 275 -18.25 -25.89 20.07
C PRO A 275 -16.88 -25.22 20.15
N GLN A 276 -16.72 -24.13 19.43
CA GLN A 276 -15.54 -23.27 19.54
C GLN A 276 -15.81 -22.11 20.49
N LYS A 277 -14.88 -21.83 21.40
CA LYS A 277 -14.97 -20.66 22.27
C LYS A 277 -14.98 -19.38 21.44
N LYS A 278 -15.82 -18.42 21.82
CA LYS A 278 -15.86 -17.08 21.19
C LYS A 278 -16.27 -17.05 19.71
N CYS A 279 -16.89 -18.08 19.14
CA CYS A 279 -17.56 -17.96 17.84
C CYS A 279 -19.01 -17.47 18.02
N ASP A 280 -19.60 -16.92 16.96
CA ASP A 280 -20.95 -16.34 17.01
C ASP A 280 -22.00 -17.33 16.54
N GLY A 281 -21.59 -18.43 15.90
CA GLY A 281 -22.48 -19.49 15.47
C GLY A 281 -21.91 -20.41 14.41
N TYR A 282 -22.80 -21.14 13.74
CA TYR A 282 -22.45 -22.20 12.80
C TYR A 282 -23.32 -22.17 11.56
N TYR A 283 -22.71 -22.50 10.43
CA TYR A 283 -23.36 -22.85 9.18
C TYR A 283 -23.23 -24.35 8.93
N ILE A 284 -24.38 -25.03 8.75
CA ILE A 284 -24.47 -26.46 8.48
C ILE A 284 -24.70 -26.65 7.00
N TYR A 285 -23.85 -27.45 6.39
CA TYR A 285 -23.93 -27.78 4.98
C TYR A 285 -24.18 -29.25 4.78
N ARG A 286 -24.95 -29.58 3.76
CA ARG A 286 -25.23 -30.96 3.32
C ARG A 286 -24.99 -31.09 1.82
N LYS A 287 -24.47 -32.24 1.40
CA LYS A 287 -24.46 -32.66 -0.01
C LYS A 287 -24.93 -34.09 -0.13
N LYS A 288 -25.58 -34.45 -1.23
CA LYS A 288 -25.76 -35.85 -1.65
C LYS A 288 -24.43 -36.40 -2.19
N LYS A 289 -24.26 -37.74 -2.21
CA LYS A 289 -23.11 -38.37 -2.88
C LYS A 289 -23.02 -37.87 -4.33
N GLY A 290 -21.84 -37.48 -4.77
CA GLY A 290 -21.61 -36.88 -6.10
C GLY A 290 -22.05 -35.42 -6.28
N GLY A 291 -22.76 -34.79 -5.31
CA GLY A 291 -23.26 -33.43 -5.41
C GLY A 291 -22.41 -32.39 -4.70
N SER A 292 -22.83 -31.11 -4.77
CA SER A 292 -22.20 -29.97 -4.11
C SER A 292 -22.81 -29.69 -2.74
N TYR A 293 -22.03 -29.10 -1.83
CA TYR A 293 -22.50 -28.67 -0.51
C TYR A 293 -23.49 -27.52 -0.62
N GLN A 294 -24.69 -27.72 -0.05
CA GLN A 294 -25.74 -26.71 0.09
C GLN A 294 -25.88 -26.32 1.57
N LEU A 295 -26.04 -25.03 1.84
CA LEU A 295 -26.34 -24.52 3.18
C LEU A 295 -27.77 -24.97 3.57
N ILE A 296 -27.91 -25.69 4.67
CA ILE A 296 -29.20 -26.17 5.16
C ILE A 296 -29.66 -25.50 6.45
N LYS A 297 -28.73 -24.94 7.24
CA LYS A 297 -29.05 -24.24 8.49
C LYS A 297 -27.97 -23.25 8.89
N LYS A 298 -28.41 -22.07 9.33
CA LYS A 298 -27.61 -21.09 10.09
C LYS A 298 -28.06 -21.16 11.55
N ILE A 299 -27.11 -21.26 12.47
CA ILE A 299 -27.30 -21.27 13.91
C ILE A 299 -26.55 -20.06 14.48
N SER A 300 -27.29 -19.13 15.11
CA SER A 300 -26.71 -17.90 15.67
C SER A 300 -26.37 -18.05 17.17
N ASN A 301 -25.94 -19.25 17.56
CA ASN A 301 -25.51 -19.55 18.93
C ASN A 301 -24.17 -20.32 18.87
N GLY A 302 -23.09 -19.65 19.32
CA GLY A 302 -21.74 -20.19 19.34
C GLY A 302 -21.55 -21.38 20.30
N ASN A 303 -22.45 -21.60 21.23
CA ASN A 303 -22.41 -22.74 22.16
C ASN A 303 -23.10 -24.00 21.60
N SER A 304 -23.75 -23.91 20.46
CA SER A 304 -24.42 -25.05 19.85
C SER A 304 -23.43 -26.15 19.46
N SER A 305 -23.80 -27.40 19.75
CA SER A 305 -22.98 -28.58 19.48
C SER A 305 -23.64 -29.61 18.57
N SER A 306 -24.92 -29.40 18.19
CA SER A 306 -25.63 -30.33 17.32
C SER A 306 -26.74 -29.70 16.52
N TYR A 307 -27.13 -30.38 15.44
CA TYR A 307 -28.28 -30.07 14.61
C TYR A 307 -28.93 -31.36 14.11
N LEU A 308 -30.28 -31.39 14.10
CA LEU A 308 -31.04 -32.49 13.52
C LEU A 308 -31.58 -32.08 12.14
N ASP A 309 -31.06 -32.70 11.09
CA ASP A 309 -31.56 -32.50 9.72
C ASP A 309 -32.81 -33.38 9.47
N LYS A 310 -33.97 -32.79 9.73
CA LYS A 310 -35.27 -33.44 9.50
C LYS A 310 -35.67 -33.56 8.02
N LYS A 311 -34.96 -32.83 7.14
CA LYS A 311 -35.20 -32.82 5.68
C LYS A 311 -34.34 -33.86 4.93
N ALA A 312 -33.56 -34.69 5.63
CA ALA A 312 -32.85 -35.78 5.01
C ALA A 312 -33.83 -36.86 4.52
N GLN A 313 -33.68 -37.32 3.28
CA GLN A 313 -34.52 -38.35 2.68
C GLN A 313 -34.03 -39.75 3.03
N LYS A 314 -34.95 -40.68 3.28
CA LYS A 314 -34.65 -42.09 3.56
C LYS A 314 -34.00 -42.74 2.32
N GLY A 315 -32.98 -43.58 2.54
CA GLY A 315 -32.27 -44.28 1.47
C GLY A 315 -31.28 -43.43 0.67
N VAL A 316 -31.09 -42.14 1.03
CA VAL A 316 -30.16 -41.26 0.34
C VAL A 316 -28.90 -41.06 1.18
N SER A 317 -27.73 -41.19 0.53
CA SER A 317 -26.42 -40.94 1.14
C SER A 317 -26.09 -39.46 1.18
N TYR A 318 -25.74 -38.97 2.39
CA TYR A 318 -25.37 -37.58 2.62
C TYR A 318 -23.99 -37.43 3.26
N TYR A 319 -23.37 -36.27 2.94
CA TYR A 319 -22.18 -35.76 3.62
C TYR A 319 -22.52 -34.43 4.29
N TYR A 320 -21.98 -34.22 5.47
CA TYR A 320 -22.19 -33.00 6.22
C TYR A 320 -20.89 -32.27 6.52
N ALA A 321 -20.97 -30.94 6.49
CA ALA A 321 -19.90 -30.06 6.93
C ALA A 321 -20.45 -28.95 7.83
N VAL A 322 -19.66 -28.54 8.79
CA VAL A 322 -20.00 -27.43 9.70
C VAL A 322 -18.89 -26.38 9.59
N LYS A 323 -19.28 -25.12 9.40
CA LYS A 323 -18.37 -23.96 9.51
C LYS A 323 -18.77 -23.16 10.72
N ALA A 324 -17.83 -22.85 11.61
CA ALA A 324 -18.01 -21.81 12.61
C ALA A 324 -17.87 -20.44 11.95
N TYR A 325 -18.54 -19.41 12.46
CA TYR A 325 -18.35 -18.05 12.01
C TYR A 325 -18.21 -17.08 13.16
N VAL A 326 -17.57 -15.94 12.88
CA VAL A 326 -17.55 -14.74 13.70
C VAL A 326 -18.09 -13.57 12.89
N LYS A 327 -18.80 -12.67 13.56
CA LYS A 327 -19.29 -11.42 12.97
C LYS A 327 -18.17 -10.39 12.99
N GLU A 328 -18.00 -9.68 11.89
CA GLU A 328 -17.06 -8.59 11.73
C GLU A 328 -17.75 -7.37 11.14
N PRO A 329 -17.23 -6.14 11.32
CA PRO A 329 -17.82 -4.92 10.74
C PRO A 329 -18.03 -5.00 9.23
N TYR A 330 -17.15 -5.71 8.52
CA TYR A 330 -17.18 -5.85 7.05
C TYR A 330 -17.72 -7.21 6.57
N GLY A 331 -18.48 -7.89 7.39
CA GLY A 331 -19.09 -9.18 7.08
C GLY A 331 -18.55 -10.35 7.92
N ASN A 332 -19.18 -11.51 7.80
CA ASN A 332 -18.80 -12.67 8.59
C ASN A 332 -17.51 -13.32 8.08
N THR A 333 -16.65 -13.74 8.99
CA THR A 333 -15.47 -14.57 8.71
C THR A 333 -15.76 -16.00 9.17
N TYR A 334 -15.37 -16.99 8.36
CA TYR A 334 -15.71 -18.40 8.53
C TYR A 334 -14.48 -19.27 8.79
N SER A 335 -14.67 -20.35 9.56
CA SER A 335 -13.65 -21.39 9.67
C SER A 335 -13.48 -22.16 8.36
N LYS A 336 -12.29 -22.75 8.15
CA LYS A 336 -12.20 -23.94 7.30
C LYS A 336 -12.98 -25.08 7.96
N TYR A 337 -13.30 -26.10 7.17
CA TYR A 337 -13.98 -27.28 7.70
C TYR A 337 -13.27 -28.56 7.23
N LYS A 338 -13.40 -29.61 8.05
CA LYS A 338 -13.15 -31.00 7.61
C LYS A 338 -14.49 -31.68 7.47
N SER A 339 -14.83 -32.08 6.24
CA SER A 339 -16.03 -32.90 5.98
C SER A 339 -15.85 -34.28 6.59
N ARG A 340 -16.93 -34.88 7.05
CA ARG A 340 -16.97 -36.25 7.50
C ARG A 340 -18.14 -37.02 6.93
N GLN A 341 -17.83 -38.24 6.60
CA GLN A 341 -18.57 -39.48 6.40
C GLN A 341 -19.90 -39.41 5.65
N GLU A 342 -19.97 -40.32 4.69
CA GLU A 342 -21.19 -40.83 4.10
C GLU A 342 -22.07 -41.41 5.19
N ILE A 343 -23.32 -40.96 5.26
CA ILE A 343 -24.34 -41.54 6.15
C ILE A 343 -25.65 -41.66 5.39
N ILE A 344 -26.33 -42.77 5.61
CA ILE A 344 -27.63 -43.07 5.03
C ILE A 344 -28.67 -42.96 6.15
N LEU A 345 -29.79 -42.27 5.89
CA LEU A 345 -30.94 -42.33 6.78
C LEU A 345 -31.66 -43.66 6.57
N CYS A 346 -31.45 -44.59 7.52
CA CYS A 346 -32.04 -45.93 7.43
C CYS A 346 -33.58 -45.92 7.56
N ARG A 347 -34.27 -46.76 6.75
CA ARG A 347 -35.61 -47.22 7.09
C ARG A 347 -35.51 -48.18 8.26
N ARG A 348 -36.27 -47.98 9.33
CA ARG A 348 -36.44 -49.03 10.34
C ARG A 348 -37.16 -50.20 9.65
N PHE A 349 -36.44 -51.21 9.25
CA PHE A 349 -36.94 -52.58 9.15
C PHE A 349 -36.36 -53.34 10.32
N PHE A 350 -37.21 -54.14 10.97
CA PHE A 350 -36.86 -54.98 12.06
C PHE A 350 -35.56 -55.81 11.74
N HIS A 351 -34.59 -55.72 12.65
CA HIS A 351 -33.46 -56.66 12.77
C HIS A 351 -32.43 -56.76 11.66
N ILE A 352 -31.95 -55.67 11.01
CA ILE A 352 -30.67 -55.68 10.30
C ILE A 352 -29.87 -54.46 10.73
N PRO A 353 -28.64 -54.60 11.30
CA PRO A 353 -27.80 -53.46 11.62
C PRO A 353 -27.31 -52.79 10.34
N CYS A 354 -27.52 -51.53 10.20
CA CYS A 354 -26.86 -50.72 9.16
C CYS A 354 -25.35 -50.70 9.44
N LYS A 355 -24.57 -51.41 8.60
CA LYS A 355 -23.10 -51.33 8.61
C LYS A 355 -22.61 -49.96 8.17
#